data_cb3b0840bb866ffb409ceb0b626c7702
#
_entry.id   cb3b0840bb866ffb409ceb0b626c7702
#
_cell.length_a   1.000
_cell.length_b   1.000
_cell.length_c   1.000
_cell.angle_alpha   90.00
_cell.angle_beta   90.00
_cell.angle_gamma   90.00
#
_symmetry.space_group_name_H-M   'P 1'
#
loop_
_entity.id
_entity.type
_entity.pdbx_description
1 polymer ?
#
loop_
_entity_poly.entity_id
_entity_poly.type
_entity_poly.pdbx_seq_one_letter_code
_entity_poly.pdbx_strand_id
1 'polypeptide(L)'
;MLTKGGVCMMKRILIVEDDEAIRTELSALLRANGYLPVEDVPCDLILMDVNLPGESGFTRCRKLRQNSDTPVIFLTARDTPEDELLAFGVGGDDFIRKPYNSAVLLARIGRMLKGAAADACTVRGLTLNLPGMKAVFDGKTVELTKNETRILWCLMQRELCTRDELIEDLWTNGMYVDGNTLYVNIGRLREKLRQLGADGFIRTVRGVGYRL
;
A
#
# COMPACT_ATOMS: atom_id res chain seq x y z
N MET A 1 -3.11 -27.84 -16.53
CA MET A 1 -2.37 -27.25 -15.39
C MET A 1 -3.13 -26.01 -14.99
N LEU A 2 -3.92 -26.06 -13.93
CA LEU A 2 -4.77 -24.95 -13.46
C LEU A 2 -3.90 -23.96 -12.69
N THR A 3 -3.68 -22.77 -13.26
CA THR A 3 -3.09 -21.64 -12.54
C THR A 3 -4.07 -21.19 -11.48
N LYS A 4 -3.71 -21.38 -10.21
CA LYS A 4 -4.42 -20.82 -9.05
C LYS A 4 -4.53 -19.33 -9.22
N GLY A 5 -5.74 -18.77 -9.00
CA GLY A 5 -6.04 -17.34 -9.10
C GLY A 5 -5.03 -16.53 -8.27
N GLY A 6 -4.29 -15.66 -8.95
CA GLY A 6 -3.28 -14.83 -8.30
C GLY A 6 -3.93 -13.82 -7.37
N VAL A 7 -3.83 -14.07 -6.06
CA VAL A 7 -4.05 -13.04 -5.05
C VAL A 7 -2.94 -11.99 -5.29
N CYS A 8 -3.31 -10.76 -5.56
CA CYS A 8 -2.35 -9.67 -5.62
C CYS A 8 -1.74 -9.52 -4.23
N MET A 9 -0.48 -9.91 -4.07
CA MET A 9 0.19 -9.85 -2.77
C MET A 9 0.51 -8.40 -2.46
N MET A 10 -0.05 -7.89 -1.35
CA MET A 10 0.28 -6.57 -0.83
C MET A 10 1.78 -6.49 -0.57
N LYS A 11 2.42 -5.38 -0.98
CA LYS A 11 3.82 -5.14 -0.67
C LYS A 11 4.01 -4.98 0.83
N ARG A 12 4.90 -5.77 1.38
CA ARG A 12 5.19 -5.86 2.82
C ARG A 12 6.25 -4.82 3.20
N ILE A 13 5.91 -3.94 4.13
CA ILE A 13 6.82 -2.88 4.59
C ILE A 13 7.11 -3.10 6.08
N LEU A 14 8.38 -3.34 6.40
CA LEU A 14 8.85 -3.41 7.78
C LEU A 14 9.07 -1.99 8.30
N ILE A 15 8.53 -1.69 9.49
CA ILE A 15 8.73 -0.42 10.18
C ILE A 15 9.64 -0.68 11.38
N VAL A 16 10.82 -0.07 11.37
CA VAL A 16 11.80 -0.09 12.46
C VAL A 16 11.81 1.28 13.11
N GLU A 17 10.96 1.48 14.10
CA GLU A 17 10.71 2.73 14.83
C GLU A 17 10.45 2.36 16.29
N ASP A 18 11.09 3.03 17.23
CA ASP A 18 10.91 2.77 18.66
C ASP A 18 9.73 3.54 19.27
N ASP A 19 9.42 4.71 18.74
CA ASP A 19 8.23 5.46 19.14
C ASP A 19 6.95 4.77 18.66
N GLU A 20 6.16 4.30 19.63
CA GLU A 20 4.91 3.57 19.34
C GLU A 20 3.85 4.43 18.66
N ALA A 21 3.79 5.72 18.96
CA ALA A 21 2.84 6.63 18.31
C ALA A 21 3.19 6.83 16.84
N ILE A 22 4.46 7.06 16.52
CA ILE A 22 4.96 7.20 15.14
C ILE A 22 4.77 5.88 14.38
N ARG A 23 5.11 4.74 14.99
CA ARG A 23 4.93 3.42 14.39
C ARG A 23 3.46 3.14 14.06
N THR A 24 2.55 3.52 14.95
CA THR A 24 1.10 3.36 14.74
C THR A 24 0.60 4.24 13.61
N GLU A 25 1.00 5.52 13.57
CA GLU A 25 0.65 6.46 12.50
C GLU A 25 1.16 5.98 11.13
N LEU A 26 2.44 5.57 11.06
CA LEU A 26 3.02 4.99 9.84
C LEU A 26 2.27 3.74 9.39
N SER A 27 1.92 2.85 10.32
CA SER A 27 1.18 1.63 10.01
C SER A 27 -0.20 1.95 9.44
N ALA A 28 -0.91 2.91 10.01
CA ALA A 28 -2.19 3.38 9.49
C ALA A 28 -2.05 3.99 8.09
N LEU A 29 -1.05 4.86 7.89
CA LEU A 29 -0.76 5.48 6.60
C LEU A 29 -0.47 4.43 5.51
N LEU A 30 0.36 3.44 5.82
CA LEU A 30 0.73 2.38 4.88
C LEU A 30 -0.47 1.51 4.50
N ARG A 31 -1.25 1.04 5.49
CA ARG A 31 -2.49 0.28 5.25
C ARG A 31 -3.46 1.06 4.38
N ALA A 32 -3.63 2.35 4.71
CA ALA A 32 -4.47 3.26 3.96
C ALA A 32 -4.03 3.43 2.49
N ASN A 33 -2.81 3.10 2.13
CA ASN A 33 -2.28 3.20 0.77
C ASN A 33 -1.93 1.84 0.13
N GLY A 34 -2.52 0.75 0.65
CA GLY A 34 -2.43 -0.57 0.03
C GLY A 34 -1.12 -1.32 0.30
N TYR A 35 -0.39 -0.94 1.33
CA TYR A 35 0.78 -1.66 1.82
C TYR A 35 0.43 -2.48 3.06
N LEU A 36 1.17 -3.55 3.30
CA LEU A 36 1.06 -4.38 4.49
C LEU A 36 2.21 -4.07 5.45
N PRO A 37 1.99 -3.31 6.55
CA PRO A 37 2.98 -3.18 7.60
C PRO A 37 3.23 -4.53 8.23
N VAL A 38 4.51 -4.88 8.43
CA VAL A 38 4.95 -6.12 9.07
C VAL A 38 5.96 -5.82 10.17
N GLU A 39 6.11 -6.74 11.11
CA GLU A 39 7.03 -6.60 12.24
C GLU A 39 8.35 -7.35 11.99
N ASP A 40 8.40 -8.20 10.97
CA ASP A 40 9.55 -9.05 10.69
C ASP A 40 9.73 -9.32 9.18
N VAL A 41 10.88 -9.88 8.83
CA VAL A 41 11.21 -10.32 7.47
C VAL A 41 10.54 -11.68 7.15
N PRO A 42 10.29 -12.01 5.88
CA PRO A 42 10.64 -11.25 4.69
C PRO A 42 9.72 -10.06 4.45
N CYS A 43 10.28 -8.97 3.92
CA CYS A 43 9.56 -7.75 3.53
C CYS A 43 10.09 -7.24 2.18
N ASP A 44 9.30 -6.36 1.52
CA ASP A 44 9.67 -5.77 0.22
C ASP A 44 10.40 -4.43 0.36
N LEU A 45 10.27 -3.76 1.53
CA LEU A 45 10.91 -2.49 1.86
C LEU A 45 10.98 -2.32 3.38
N ILE A 46 11.97 -1.58 3.84
CA ILE A 46 12.16 -1.24 5.25
C ILE A 46 12.13 0.27 5.42
N LEU A 47 11.27 0.76 6.30
CA LEU A 47 11.33 2.11 6.85
C LEU A 47 12.08 2.02 8.17
N MET A 48 13.21 2.73 8.30
CA MET A 48 14.10 2.60 9.44
C MET A 48 14.42 3.96 10.06
N ASP A 49 14.09 4.14 11.34
CA ASP A 49 14.62 5.29 12.06
C ASP A 49 16.14 5.13 12.26
N VAL A 50 16.85 6.23 12.18
CA VAL A 50 18.29 6.29 12.50
C VAL A 50 18.50 6.28 14.00
N ASN A 51 17.63 6.95 14.77
CA ASN A 51 17.79 7.16 16.20
C ASN A 51 17.05 6.06 16.98
N LEU A 52 17.53 4.84 16.92
CA LEU A 52 17.00 3.72 17.67
C LEU A 52 17.76 3.53 19.00
N PRO A 53 17.10 3.09 20.08
CA PRO A 53 17.76 2.80 21.35
C PRO A 53 18.74 1.62 21.22
N GLY A 54 19.90 1.77 21.82
CA GLY A 54 20.94 0.75 21.86
C GLY A 54 21.80 0.68 20.58
N GLU A 55 21.20 0.51 19.42
CA GLU A 55 21.94 0.40 18.14
C GLU A 55 21.32 1.30 17.06
N SER A 56 22.12 2.19 16.47
CA SER A 56 21.63 3.10 15.43
C SER A 56 21.08 2.36 14.21
N GLY A 57 20.10 2.95 13.51
CA GLY A 57 19.56 2.42 12.24
C GLY A 57 20.64 2.22 11.19
N PHE A 58 21.69 3.06 11.16
CA PHE A 58 22.85 2.90 10.26
C PHE A 58 23.60 1.59 10.52
N THR A 59 23.82 1.25 11.78
CA THR A 59 24.48 -0.01 12.14
C THR A 59 23.61 -1.21 11.80
N ARG A 60 22.30 -1.13 12.04
CA ARG A 60 21.34 -2.17 11.63
C ARG A 60 21.30 -2.36 10.12
N CYS A 61 21.30 -1.28 9.35
CA CYS A 61 21.34 -1.35 7.89
C CYS A 61 22.61 -2.03 7.39
N ARG A 62 23.78 -1.67 7.94
CA ARG A 62 25.06 -2.30 7.57
C ARG A 62 25.05 -3.82 7.83
N LYS A 63 24.47 -4.26 8.94
CA LYS A 63 24.30 -5.69 9.25
C LYS A 63 23.32 -6.36 8.28
N LEU A 64 22.20 -5.70 7.98
CA LEU A 64 21.21 -6.19 7.02
C LEU A 64 21.85 -6.43 5.65
N ARG A 65 22.68 -5.53 5.17
CA ARG A 65 23.34 -5.60 3.85
C ARG A 65 24.31 -6.77 3.70
N GLN A 66 24.68 -7.43 4.78
CA GLN A 66 25.47 -8.68 4.69
C GLN A 66 24.67 -9.84 4.09
N ASN A 67 23.33 -9.81 4.20
CA ASN A 67 22.46 -10.92 3.82
C ASN A 67 21.20 -10.52 3.04
N SER A 68 21.00 -9.23 2.74
CA SER A 68 19.78 -8.74 2.11
C SER A 68 19.99 -7.46 1.32
N ASP A 69 19.40 -7.43 0.10
CA ASP A 69 19.30 -6.26 -0.76
C ASP A 69 17.93 -5.57 -0.64
N THR A 70 17.14 -5.91 0.39
CA THR A 70 15.82 -5.28 0.61
C THR A 70 15.97 -3.76 0.71
N PRO A 71 15.24 -2.97 -0.08
CA PRO A 71 15.34 -1.50 -0.04
C PRO A 71 15.10 -0.93 1.36
N VAL A 72 15.93 0.05 1.75
CA VAL A 72 15.86 0.74 3.05
C VAL A 72 15.69 2.23 2.81
N ILE A 73 14.61 2.80 3.36
CA ILE A 73 14.41 4.26 3.46
C ILE A 73 14.65 4.67 4.91
N PHE A 74 15.63 5.51 5.15
CA PHE A 74 15.84 6.07 6.47
C PHE A 74 14.85 7.20 6.78
N LEU A 75 14.26 7.17 7.97
CA LEU A 75 13.44 8.24 8.54
C LEU A 75 14.19 8.82 9.75
N THR A 76 14.51 10.11 9.76
CA THR A 76 15.35 10.66 10.83
C THR A 76 15.10 12.12 11.11
N ALA A 77 15.29 12.53 12.37
CA ALA A 77 15.34 13.93 12.77
C ALA A 77 16.70 14.60 12.50
N ARG A 78 17.72 13.83 12.09
CA ARG A 78 19.03 14.38 11.73
C ARG A 78 18.96 15.10 10.38
N ASP A 79 19.63 16.23 10.26
CA ASP A 79 19.52 17.13 9.11
C ASP A 79 20.85 17.56 8.51
N THR A 80 21.96 16.91 8.93
CA THR A 80 23.28 17.25 8.40
C THR A 80 23.57 16.54 7.07
N PRO A 81 24.30 17.19 6.15
CA PRO A 81 24.75 16.54 4.91
C PRO A 81 25.59 15.28 5.17
N GLU A 82 26.34 15.26 6.27
CA GLU A 82 27.16 14.12 6.68
C GLU A 82 26.30 12.91 7.04
N ASP A 83 25.16 13.11 7.70
CA ASP A 83 24.21 12.04 8.01
C ASP A 83 23.58 11.44 6.74
N GLU A 84 23.29 12.27 5.74
CA GLU A 84 22.77 11.82 4.44
C GLU A 84 23.83 11.01 3.68
N LEU A 85 25.07 11.47 3.63
CA LEU A 85 26.19 10.73 3.04
C LEU A 85 26.42 9.40 3.76
N LEU A 86 26.33 9.39 5.10
CA LEU A 86 26.48 8.18 5.89
C LEU A 86 25.33 7.19 5.61
N ALA A 87 24.09 7.67 5.46
CA ALA A 87 22.95 6.82 5.13
C ALA A 87 23.18 6.02 3.84
N PHE A 88 23.63 6.69 2.78
CA PHE A 88 23.97 6.02 1.52
C PHE A 88 25.23 5.15 1.65
N GLY A 89 26.23 5.61 2.39
CA GLY A 89 27.48 4.87 2.63
C GLY A 89 27.30 3.55 3.37
N VAL A 90 26.25 3.39 4.17
CA VAL A 90 25.91 2.12 4.84
C VAL A 90 24.97 1.24 4.03
N GLY A 91 24.57 1.67 2.82
CA GLY A 91 23.71 0.93 1.91
C GLY A 91 22.22 1.27 2.03
N GLY A 92 21.87 2.43 2.55
CA GLY A 92 20.51 2.97 2.44
C GLY A 92 20.20 3.39 1.00
N ASP A 93 18.97 3.20 0.57
CA ASP A 93 18.51 3.50 -0.79
C ASP A 93 17.85 4.88 -0.89
N ASP A 94 17.34 5.40 0.22
CA ASP A 94 16.77 6.74 0.31
C ASP A 94 16.80 7.27 1.75
N PHE A 95 16.56 8.57 1.90
CA PHE A 95 16.65 9.28 3.17
C PHE A 95 15.57 10.36 3.24
N ILE A 96 14.80 10.39 4.32
CA ILE A 96 13.70 11.33 4.55
C ILE A 96 13.84 11.96 5.92
N ARG A 97 13.82 13.28 5.97
CA ARG A 97 13.88 14.05 7.22
C ARG A 97 12.51 14.13 7.90
N LYS A 98 12.49 13.95 9.20
CA LYS A 98 11.36 14.25 10.08
C LYS A 98 11.35 15.74 10.44
N PRO A 99 10.19 16.46 10.46
CA PRO A 99 8.87 15.98 10.05
C PRO A 99 8.74 15.88 8.52
N TYR A 100 8.09 14.85 8.02
CA TYR A 100 7.92 14.62 6.58
C TYR A 100 6.45 14.74 6.15
N ASN A 101 6.27 15.09 4.88
CA ASN A 101 4.97 15.04 4.25
C ASN A 101 4.64 13.59 3.84
N SER A 102 3.47 13.09 4.27
CA SER A 102 3.03 11.72 3.98
C SER A 102 2.97 11.41 2.48
N ALA A 103 2.58 12.37 1.63
CA ALA A 103 2.56 12.17 0.19
C ALA A 103 3.97 12.00 -0.40
N VAL A 104 4.97 12.72 0.15
CA VAL A 104 6.38 12.57 -0.26
C VAL A 104 6.92 11.19 0.14
N LEU A 105 6.64 10.75 1.38
CA LEU A 105 7.01 9.42 1.85
C LEU A 105 6.42 8.33 0.94
N LEU A 106 5.12 8.39 0.66
CA LEU A 106 4.44 7.42 -0.20
C LEU A 106 4.98 7.42 -1.64
N ALA A 107 5.30 8.58 -2.20
CA ALA A 107 5.92 8.68 -3.53
C ALA A 107 7.31 8.00 -3.57
N ARG A 108 8.11 8.13 -2.51
CA ARG A 108 9.42 7.49 -2.40
C ARG A 108 9.30 5.98 -2.21
N ILE A 109 8.38 5.53 -1.34
CA ILE A 109 8.05 4.11 -1.19
C ILE A 109 7.64 3.52 -2.55
N GLY A 110 6.70 4.16 -3.26
CA GLY A 110 6.28 3.72 -4.58
C GLY A 110 7.43 3.62 -5.58
N ARG A 111 8.35 4.59 -5.58
CA ARG A 111 9.55 4.57 -6.42
C ARG A 111 10.45 3.38 -6.11
N MET A 112 10.69 3.08 -4.82
CA MET A 112 11.55 1.98 -4.39
C MET A 112 10.95 0.61 -4.68
N LEU A 113 9.64 0.48 -4.54
CA LEU A 113 8.90 -0.76 -4.80
C LEU A 113 8.59 -0.97 -6.29
N LYS A 114 8.92 0.00 -7.15
CA LYS A 114 8.77 -0.08 -8.62
C LYS A 114 9.77 -1.04 -9.28
N GLY A 115 9.66 -2.32 -8.92
CA GLY A 115 9.86 -3.35 -9.92
C GLY A 115 8.50 -3.59 -10.55
N ALA A 116 8.30 -3.20 -11.75
CA ALA A 116 7.23 -3.40 -12.76
C ALA A 116 5.83 -3.99 -12.39
N ALA A 117 5.51 -4.30 -11.14
CA ALA A 117 4.26 -4.97 -10.74
C ALA A 117 3.47 -4.26 -9.61
N ALA A 118 4.00 -3.19 -8.98
CA ALA A 118 3.36 -2.59 -7.80
C ALA A 118 2.21 -1.62 -8.13
N ASP A 119 2.10 -1.18 -9.38
CA ASP A 119 1.09 -0.21 -9.82
C ASP A 119 -0.19 -0.86 -10.38
N ALA A 120 -0.21 -2.18 -10.56
CA ALA A 120 -1.36 -2.88 -11.10
C ALA A 120 -1.62 -4.20 -10.36
N CYS A 121 -2.88 -4.42 -9.98
CA CYS A 121 -3.35 -5.67 -9.41
C CYS A 121 -4.25 -6.36 -10.42
N THR A 122 -4.03 -7.66 -10.67
CA THR A 122 -4.86 -8.43 -11.60
C THR A 122 -5.51 -9.60 -10.87
N VAL A 123 -6.85 -9.66 -10.91
CA VAL A 123 -7.65 -10.75 -10.36
C VAL A 123 -8.65 -11.19 -11.42
N ARG A 124 -8.63 -12.48 -11.81
CA ARG A 124 -9.54 -13.08 -12.79
C ARG A 124 -9.56 -12.32 -14.14
N GLY A 125 -8.43 -11.75 -14.58
CA GLY A 125 -8.31 -10.99 -15.81
C GLY A 125 -8.68 -9.50 -15.69
N LEU A 126 -9.28 -9.07 -14.59
CA LEU A 126 -9.51 -7.66 -14.27
C LEU A 126 -8.22 -7.07 -13.67
N THR A 127 -7.66 -6.07 -14.30
CA THR A 127 -6.45 -5.36 -13.87
C THR A 127 -6.84 -3.97 -13.36
N LEU A 128 -6.44 -3.64 -12.14
CA LEU A 128 -6.56 -2.30 -11.56
C LEU A 128 -5.19 -1.62 -11.58
N ASN A 129 -5.10 -0.47 -12.25
CA ASN A 129 -3.95 0.43 -12.19
C ASN A 129 -4.23 1.51 -11.14
N LEU A 130 -3.53 1.45 -10.00
CA LEU A 130 -3.75 2.37 -8.87
C LEU A 130 -3.38 3.82 -9.17
N PRO A 131 -2.16 4.13 -9.68
CA PRO A 131 -1.77 5.51 -9.95
C PRO A 131 -2.59 6.15 -11.05
N GLY A 132 -2.97 5.38 -12.06
CA GLY A 132 -3.79 5.83 -13.18
C GLY A 132 -5.28 5.86 -12.86
N MET A 133 -5.71 5.31 -11.71
CA MET A 133 -7.12 5.15 -11.34
C MET A 133 -7.95 4.53 -12.49
N LYS A 134 -7.45 3.44 -13.07
CA LYS A 134 -8.06 2.78 -14.24
C LYS A 134 -8.24 1.29 -13.98
N ALA A 135 -9.38 0.77 -14.44
CA ALA A 135 -9.60 -0.67 -14.53
C ALA A 135 -9.55 -1.12 -15.98
N VAL A 136 -8.90 -2.26 -16.23
CA VAL A 136 -8.74 -2.86 -17.55
C VAL A 136 -9.24 -4.30 -17.52
N PHE A 137 -10.07 -4.67 -18.49
CA PHE A 137 -10.56 -6.02 -18.66
C PHE A 137 -10.77 -6.30 -20.16
N ASP A 138 -10.25 -7.40 -20.66
CA ASP A 138 -10.35 -7.81 -22.07
C ASP A 138 -9.97 -6.68 -23.06
N GLY A 139 -8.87 -5.96 -22.76
CA GLY A 139 -8.36 -4.86 -23.59
C GLY A 139 -9.15 -3.55 -23.49
N LYS A 140 -10.29 -3.52 -22.80
CA LYS A 140 -11.07 -2.31 -22.56
C LYS A 140 -10.63 -1.63 -21.25
N THR A 141 -10.73 -0.31 -21.21
CA THR A 141 -10.31 0.49 -20.05
C THR A 141 -11.45 1.42 -19.61
N VAL A 142 -11.61 1.58 -18.29
CA VAL A 142 -12.50 2.57 -17.68
C VAL A 142 -11.77 3.35 -16.60
N GLU A 143 -12.07 4.63 -16.49
CA GLU A 143 -11.56 5.49 -15.42
C GLU A 143 -12.41 5.35 -14.17
N LEU A 144 -11.72 5.28 -13.02
CA LEU A 144 -12.33 5.16 -11.71
C LEU A 144 -12.14 6.46 -10.94
N THR A 145 -13.07 6.77 -10.05
CA THR A 145 -12.84 7.78 -9.02
C THR A 145 -11.90 7.24 -7.94
N LYS A 146 -11.37 8.12 -7.10
CA LYS A 146 -10.51 7.73 -5.97
C LYS A 146 -11.18 6.69 -5.06
N ASN A 147 -12.47 6.86 -4.74
CA ASN A 147 -13.21 5.93 -3.90
C ASN A 147 -13.47 4.57 -4.60
N GLU A 148 -13.84 4.61 -5.87
CA GLU A 148 -14.05 3.39 -6.66
C GLU A 148 -12.75 2.58 -6.80
N THR A 149 -11.62 3.25 -7.05
CA THR A 149 -10.29 2.65 -7.11
C THR A 149 -9.97 1.95 -5.80
N ARG A 150 -10.23 2.61 -4.69
CA ARG A 150 -9.92 2.10 -3.37
C ARG A 150 -10.81 0.90 -2.98
N ILE A 151 -12.10 1.01 -3.23
CA ILE A 151 -13.04 -0.10 -3.00
C ILE A 151 -12.61 -1.32 -3.84
N LEU A 152 -12.34 -1.13 -5.13
CA LEU A 152 -11.91 -2.23 -6.00
C LEU A 152 -10.60 -2.83 -5.52
N TRP A 153 -9.64 -2.01 -5.10
CA TRP A 153 -8.39 -2.46 -4.53
C TRP A 153 -8.61 -3.36 -3.30
N CYS A 154 -9.40 -2.92 -2.31
CA CYS A 154 -9.70 -3.72 -1.12
C CYS A 154 -10.32 -5.07 -1.48
N LEU A 155 -11.28 -5.07 -2.41
CA LEU A 155 -11.94 -6.29 -2.88
C LEU A 155 -11.00 -7.23 -3.65
N MET A 156 -9.94 -6.71 -4.29
CA MET A 156 -8.92 -7.51 -4.98
C MET A 156 -7.88 -8.11 -4.04
N GLN A 157 -7.71 -7.53 -2.85
CA GLN A 157 -6.74 -7.99 -1.86
C GLN A 157 -7.29 -9.04 -0.89
N ARG A 158 -8.62 -9.13 -0.73
CA ARG A 158 -9.28 -9.95 0.27
C ARG A 158 -10.37 -10.79 -0.39
N GLU A 159 -10.60 -11.99 0.12
CA GLU A 159 -11.70 -12.84 -0.36
C GLU A 159 -13.07 -12.26 -0.02
N LEU A 160 -13.16 -11.52 1.09
CA LEU A 160 -14.37 -10.86 1.57
C LEU A 160 -13.97 -9.57 2.29
N CYS A 161 -14.66 -8.46 2.02
CA CYS A 161 -14.56 -7.21 2.75
C CYS A 161 -15.90 -6.91 3.43
N THR A 162 -15.90 -6.70 4.74
CA THR A 162 -17.08 -6.25 5.46
C THR A 162 -17.40 -4.80 5.11
N ARG A 163 -18.64 -4.36 5.42
CA ARG A 163 -19.02 -2.95 5.20
C ARG A 163 -18.18 -2.00 6.03
N ASP A 164 -17.95 -2.36 7.30
CA ASP A 164 -17.21 -1.53 8.25
C ASP A 164 -15.75 -1.40 7.84
N GLU A 165 -15.10 -2.49 7.41
CA GLU A 165 -13.74 -2.45 6.86
C GLU A 165 -13.62 -1.55 5.63
N LEU A 166 -14.58 -1.58 4.71
CA LEU A 166 -14.58 -0.71 3.54
C LEU A 166 -14.82 0.76 3.90
N ILE A 167 -15.68 1.03 4.86
CA ILE A 167 -15.95 2.38 5.35
C ILE A 167 -14.70 2.93 6.06
N GLU A 168 -14.09 2.15 6.96
CA GLU A 168 -12.88 2.53 7.69
C GLU A 168 -11.71 2.82 6.73
N ASP A 169 -11.54 1.97 5.72
CA ASP A 169 -10.51 2.13 4.70
C ASP A 169 -10.70 3.40 3.84
N LEU A 170 -11.96 3.80 3.59
CA LEU A 170 -12.28 5.06 2.92
C LEU A 170 -12.12 6.27 3.85
N TRP A 171 -12.42 6.14 5.15
CA TRP A 171 -12.31 7.21 6.15
C TRP A 171 -10.87 7.65 6.43
N THR A 172 -9.96 6.70 6.50
CA THR A 172 -8.53 6.96 6.76
C THR A 172 -7.90 7.94 5.75
N ASN A 173 -8.63 8.27 4.68
CA ASN A 173 -8.21 9.24 3.65
C ASN A 173 -8.88 10.62 3.76
N GLY A 174 -9.46 10.97 4.92
CA GLY A 174 -9.98 12.31 5.19
C GLY A 174 -11.34 12.62 4.55
N MET A 175 -12.09 11.60 4.13
CA MET A 175 -13.45 11.78 3.59
C MET A 175 -14.46 11.10 4.49
N TYR A 176 -15.46 11.84 4.93
CA TYR A 176 -16.62 11.28 5.62
C TYR A 176 -17.42 10.40 4.66
N VAL A 177 -17.42 9.09 4.90
CA VAL A 177 -18.16 8.11 4.09
C VAL A 177 -19.13 7.36 5.02
N ASP A 178 -20.41 7.51 4.79
CA ASP A 178 -21.44 6.72 5.45
C ASP A 178 -21.81 5.46 4.63
N GLY A 179 -22.65 4.61 5.19
CA GLY A 179 -23.10 3.40 4.50
C GLY A 179 -23.83 3.65 3.18
N ASN A 180 -24.50 4.81 3.04
CA ASN A 180 -25.19 5.21 1.80
C ASN A 180 -24.17 5.56 0.72
N THR A 181 -23.13 6.28 1.08
CA THR A 181 -22.03 6.65 0.17
C THR A 181 -21.31 5.40 -0.33
N LEU A 182 -21.04 4.41 0.55
CA LEU A 182 -20.47 3.12 0.12
C LEU A 182 -21.37 2.41 -0.88
N TYR A 183 -22.67 2.32 -0.60
CA TYR A 183 -23.63 1.67 -1.49
C TYR A 183 -23.65 2.31 -2.89
N VAL A 184 -23.68 3.64 -2.95
CA VAL A 184 -23.64 4.39 -4.22
C VAL A 184 -22.35 4.12 -4.99
N ASN A 185 -21.20 4.13 -4.33
CA ASN A 185 -19.91 3.86 -4.97
C ASN A 185 -19.81 2.41 -5.49
N ILE A 186 -20.30 1.43 -4.75
CA ILE A 186 -20.42 0.03 -5.20
C ILE A 186 -21.32 -0.07 -6.45
N GLY A 187 -22.45 0.63 -6.46
CA GLY A 187 -23.34 0.66 -7.62
C GLY A 187 -22.66 1.22 -8.87
N ARG A 188 -21.98 2.37 -8.73
CA ARG A 188 -21.23 3.01 -9.83
C ARG A 188 -20.09 2.13 -10.32
N LEU A 189 -19.35 1.52 -9.41
CA LEU A 189 -18.25 0.63 -9.74
C LEU A 189 -18.74 -0.61 -10.50
N ARG A 190 -19.85 -1.23 -10.08
CA ARG A 190 -20.49 -2.34 -10.83
C ARG A 190 -20.85 -1.94 -12.25
N GLU A 191 -21.46 -0.75 -12.42
CA GLU A 191 -21.83 -0.26 -13.74
C GLU A 191 -20.61 -0.07 -14.65
N LYS A 192 -19.53 0.50 -14.12
CA LYS A 192 -18.28 0.66 -14.86
C LYS A 192 -17.64 -0.69 -15.23
N LEU A 193 -17.65 -1.66 -14.31
CA LEU A 193 -17.15 -3.01 -14.59
C LEU A 193 -18.04 -3.73 -15.63
N ARG A 194 -19.34 -3.53 -15.61
CA ARG A 194 -20.27 -4.06 -16.62
C ARG A 194 -19.94 -3.50 -18.03
N GLN A 195 -19.61 -2.22 -18.13
CA GLN A 195 -19.18 -1.59 -19.39
C GLN A 195 -17.90 -2.21 -19.95
N LEU A 196 -17.02 -2.70 -19.10
CA LEU A 196 -15.81 -3.44 -19.50
C LEU A 196 -16.13 -4.89 -19.95
N GLY A 197 -17.30 -5.42 -19.66
CA GLY A 197 -17.64 -6.83 -19.83
C GLY A 197 -17.33 -7.69 -18.60
N ALA A 198 -16.92 -7.08 -17.49
CA ALA A 198 -16.66 -7.72 -16.20
C ALA A 198 -17.91 -7.71 -15.29
N ASP A 199 -19.08 -8.11 -15.85
CA ASP A 199 -20.32 -8.16 -15.09
C ASP A 199 -20.28 -9.24 -14.00
N GLY A 200 -20.94 -8.96 -12.86
CA GLY A 200 -21.01 -9.89 -11.73
C GLY A 200 -19.70 -10.10 -10.97
N PHE A 201 -18.65 -9.34 -11.26
CA PHE A 201 -17.38 -9.43 -10.51
C PHE A 201 -17.57 -9.07 -9.04
N ILE A 202 -18.33 -8.01 -8.72
CA ILE A 202 -18.60 -7.63 -7.34
C ILE A 202 -19.91 -8.24 -6.86
N ARG A 203 -19.83 -9.18 -5.91
CA ARG A 203 -20.98 -9.85 -5.32
C ARG A 203 -21.25 -9.33 -3.91
N THR A 204 -22.54 -9.17 -3.58
CA THR A 204 -22.97 -8.86 -2.22
C THR A 204 -23.10 -10.14 -1.41
N VAL A 205 -22.47 -10.16 -0.24
CA VAL A 205 -22.70 -11.17 0.80
C VAL A 205 -23.68 -10.55 1.80
N ARG A 206 -24.94 -11.03 1.77
CA ARG A 206 -26.03 -10.44 2.58
C ARG A 206 -25.65 -10.42 4.05
N GLY A 207 -25.87 -9.27 4.71
CA GLY A 207 -25.57 -9.06 6.12
C GLY A 207 -24.09 -8.91 6.48
N VAL A 208 -23.16 -9.12 5.53
CA VAL A 208 -21.71 -9.10 5.78
C VAL A 208 -21.03 -7.97 5.00
N GLY A 209 -21.01 -8.05 3.68
CA GLY A 209 -20.24 -7.10 2.88
C GLY A 209 -20.21 -7.45 1.40
N TYR A 210 -19.00 -7.37 0.80
CA TYR A 210 -18.79 -7.56 -0.64
C TYR A 210 -17.54 -8.40 -0.91
N ARG A 211 -17.55 -9.09 -2.04
CA ARG A 211 -16.38 -9.83 -2.57
C ARG A 211 -16.30 -9.75 -4.09
N LEU A 212 -15.11 -10.02 -4.66
CA LEU A 212 -14.93 -10.31 -6.08
C LEU A 212 -15.29 -11.76 -6.43
#